data_9cf2a04639e9b308cec68e71d13e9277
#
_entry.id   9cf2a04639e9b308cec68e71d13e9277
#
_cell.length_a   1.000
_cell.length_b   1.000
_cell.length_c   1.000
_cell.angle_alpha   90.00
_cell.angle_beta   90.00
_cell.angle_gamma   90.00
#
_symmetry.space_group_name_H-M   'P 1'
#
loop_
_entity.id
_entity.type
_entity.pdbx_description
1 polymer ?
#
loop_
_entity_poly.entity_id
_entity_poly.type
_entity_poly.pdbx_seq_one_letter_code
_entity_poly.pdbx_strand_id
1 'polypeptide(L)' 'MADDIANDDPRTELDRVEGQIADLQQTVRDLRASLNDAGPADPEDRSLVLSQAEEQEAIIAELERRRDHLREQLGSS' A
#
# COMPACT_ATOMS: atom_id res chain seq x y z
N MET A 1 -22.49 -0.56 18.57
CA MET A 1 -22.00 0.03 19.45
C MET A 1 -20.69 -0.40 19.82
N ALA A 2 -20.51 -1.30 20.56
CA ALA A 2 -19.23 -1.76 20.99
C ALA A 2 -18.34 -2.17 19.86
N ASP A 3 -18.90 -2.40 18.74
CA ASP A 3 -18.11 -2.82 17.61
C ASP A 3 -17.06 -1.83 17.23
N ASP A 4 -17.35 -0.56 17.35
CA ASP A 4 -16.41 0.45 16.96
C ASP A 4 -15.16 0.39 17.79
N ILE A 5 -15.30 -0.01 19.01
CA ILE A 5 -14.18 -0.09 19.91
C ILE A 5 -13.27 -1.23 19.53
N ALA A 6 -13.86 -2.31 19.08
CA ALA A 6 -13.08 -3.46 18.68
C ALA A 6 -12.17 -3.16 17.52
N ASN A 7 -12.53 -2.17 16.71
CA ASN A 7 -11.72 -1.82 15.55
C ASN A 7 -10.40 -1.16 15.92
N ASP A 8 -10.26 -0.76 17.17
CA ASP A 8 -9.02 -0.13 17.60
C ASP A 8 -7.99 -1.15 18.11
N ASP A 9 -8.32 -2.41 18.09
CA ASP A 9 -7.38 -3.45 18.48
C ASP A 9 -6.16 -3.41 17.55
N PRO A 10 -4.94 -3.32 18.09
CA PRO A 10 -3.75 -3.28 17.25
C PRO A 10 -3.61 -4.46 16.30
N ARG A 11 -4.09 -5.63 16.68
CA ARG A 11 -4.03 -6.79 15.80
C ARG A 11 -4.93 -6.61 14.58
N THR A 12 -6.14 -6.12 14.81
CA THR A 12 -7.06 -5.86 13.72
C THR A 12 -6.51 -4.77 12.81
N GLU A 13 -5.94 -3.75 13.42
CA GLU A 13 -5.35 -2.67 12.68
C GLU A 13 -4.17 -3.17 11.84
N LEU A 14 -3.34 -4.03 12.41
CA LEU A 14 -2.21 -4.59 11.69
C LEU A 14 -2.66 -5.40 10.49
N ASP A 15 -3.67 -6.24 10.67
CA ASP A 15 -4.21 -7.04 9.56
C ASP A 15 -4.70 -6.14 8.44
N ARG A 16 -5.38 -5.07 8.80
CA ARG A 16 -5.91 -4.13 7.81
C ARG A 16 -4.78 -3.45 7.06
N VAL A 17 -3.78 -2.98 7.78
CA VAL A 17 -2.65 -2.31 7.17
C VAL A 17 -1.89 -3.25 6.24
N GLU A 18 -1.67 -4.49 6.68
CA GLU A 18 -0.97 -5.46 5.83
C GLU A 18 -1.75 -5.77 4.57
N GLY A 19 -3.09 -5.85 4.68
CA GLY A 19 -3.93 -6.05 3.50
C GLY A 19 -3.84 -4.88 2.54
N GLN A 20 -3.82 -3.66 3.07
CA GLN A 20 -3.70 -2.48 2.23
C GLN A 20 -2.35 -2.44 1.52
N ILE A 21 -1.28 -2.79 2.23
CA ILE A 21 0.05 -2.85 1.62
C ILE A 21 0.07 -3.84 0.47
N ALA A 22 -0.48 -5.02 0.69
CA ALA A 22 -0.50 -6.05 -0.35
C ALA A 22 -1.28 -5.60 -1.58
N ASP A 23 -2.43 -4.96 -1.35
CA ASP A 23 -3.26 -4.47 -2.45
C ASP A 23 -2.54 -3.39 -3.25
N LEU A 24 -1.90 -2.46 -2.56
CA LEU A 24 -1.19 -1.39 -3.23
C LEU A 24 0.04 -1.90 -3.97
N GLN A 25 0.73 -2.89 -3.40
CA GLN A 25 1.86 -3.48 -4.08
C GLN A 25 1.43 -4.16 -5.37
N GLN A 26 0.27 -4.80 -5.37
CA GLN A 26 -0.25 -5.40 -6.58
C GLN A 26 -0.58 -4.33 -7.61
N THR A 27 -1.18 -3.23 -7.17
CA THR A 27 -1.51 -2.12 -8.05
C THR A 27 -0.23 -1.56 -8.72
N VAL A 28 0.84 -1.39 -7.93
CA VAL A 28 2.10 -0.88 -8.49
C VAL A 28 2.66 -1.86 -9.53
N ARG A 29 2.62 -3.15 -9.21
CA ARG A 29 3.10 -4.15 -10.17
C ARG A 29 2.30 -4.09 -11.47
N ASP A 30 0.99 -3.95 -11.37
CA ASP A 30 0.13 -3.88 -12.54
C ASP A 30 0.42 -2.62 -13.36
N LEU A 31 0.64 -1.49 -12.69
CA LEU A 31 0.97 -0.25 -13.38
C LEU A 31 2.29 -0.39 -14.14
N ARG A 32 3.29 -0.97 -13.51
CA ARG A 32 4.59 -1.15 -14.14
C ARG A 32 4.52 -2.16 -15.27
N ALA A 33 3.73 -3.20 -15.10
CA ALA A 33 3.56 -4.20 -16.14
C ALA A 33 2.90 -3.59 -17.37
N SER A 34 1.95 -2.69 -17.16
CA SER A 34 1.28 -2.05 -18.29
C SER A 34 2.25 -1.20 -19.09
N LEU A 35 3.26 -0.62 -18.45
CA LEU A 35 4.28 0.13 -19.16
C LEU A 35 5.12 -0.77 -20.04
N ASN A 36 5.42 -1.96 -19.56
CA ASN A 36 6.24 -2.89 -20.33
C ASN A 36 5.48 -3.53 -21.46
N ASP A 37 4.19 -3.79 -21.26
CA ASP A 37 3.39 -4.48 -22.25
C ASP A 37 2.87 -3.57 -23.35
N ALA A 38 2.76 -2.30 -23.08
CA ALA A 38 2.12 -1.38 -24.01
C ALA A 38 2.94 -1.08 -25.26
N GLY A 39 4.20 -1.47 -25.27
CA GLY A 39 5.06 -1.15 -26.41
C GLY A 39 5.34 0.34 -26.45
N PRO A 40 5.61 0.90 -27.64
CA PRO A 40 5.89 2.33 -27.74
C PRO A 40 4.64 3.12 -27.40
N ALA A 41 4.67 3.73 -26.25
CA ALA A 41 3.54 4.51 -25.77
C ALA A 41 3.88 5.98 -25.84
N ASP A 42 2.84 6.79 -25.77
CA ASP A 42 2.95 8.22 -25.68
C ASP A 42 3.77 8.54 -24.43
N PRO A 43 4.82 9.38 -24.54
CA PRO A 43 5.61 9.75 -23.36
C PRO A 43 4.79 10.36 -22.24
N GLU A 44 3.72 11.07 -22.57
CA GLU A 44 2.86 11.65 -21.55
C GLU A 44 2.12 10.57 -20.77
N ASP A 45 1.64 9.56 -21.46
CA ASP A 45 0.96 8.46 -20.80
C ASP A 45 1.91 7.69 -19.90
N ARG A 46 3.13 7.45 -20.37
CA ARG A 46 4.13 6.77 -19.56
C ARG A 46 4.44 7.55 -18.30
N SER A 47 4.61 8.86 -18.46
CA SER A 47 4.91 9.73 -17.33
C SER A 47 3.80 9.71 -16.31
N LEU A 48 2.56 9.70 -16.77
CA LEU A 48 1.41 9.66 -15.87
C LEU A 48 1.38 8.35 -15.08
N VAL A 49 1.60 7.24 -15.75
CA VAL A 49 1.59 5.93 -15.07
C VAL A 49 2.74 5.84 -14.07
N LEU A 50 3.92 6.35 -14.44
CA LEU A 50 5.04 6.36 -13.50
C LEU A 50 4.75 7.22 -12.27
N SER A 51 4.11 8.37 -12.48
CA SER A 51 3.73 9.22 -11.36
C SER A 51 2.75 8.53 -10.44
N GLN A 52 1.78 7.82 -11.02
CA GLN A 52 0.82 7.07 -10.24
C GLN A 52 1.50 5.97 -9.43
N ALA A 53 2.44 5.26 -10.05
CA ALA A 53 3.18 4.21 -9.36
C ALA A 53 3.98 4.80 -8.19
N GLU A 54 4.61 5.95 -8.40
CA GLU A 54 5.39 6.59 -7.36
C GLU A 54 4.51 7.06 -6.21
N GLU A 55 3.32 7.58 -6.53
CA GLU A 55 2.37 7.97 -5.51
C GLU A 55 1.97 6.78 -4.65
N GLN A 56 1.68 5.66 -5.30
CA GLN A 56 1.28 4.47 -4.57
C GLN A 56 2.43 3.95 -3.71
N GLU A 57 3.66 4.04 -4.22
CA GLU A 57 4.82 3.60 -3.45
C GLU A 57 5.03 4.46 -2.22
N ALA A 58 4.75 5.75 -2.31
CA ALA A 58 4.84 6.63 -1.15
C ALA A 58 3.82 6.24 -0.08
N ILE A 59 2.61 5.89 -0.50
CA ILE A 59 1.58 5.44 0.42
C ILE A 59 2.00 4.11 1.06
N ILE A 60 2.58 3.21 0.27
CA ILE A 60 3.06 1.93 0.79
C ILE A 60 4.11 2.18 1.88
N ALA A 61 5.03 3.10 1.64
CA ALA A 61 6.07 3.41 2.64
C ALA A 61 5.47 3.92 3.94
N GLU A 62 4.43 4.74 3.85
CA GLU A 62 3.73 5.21 5.03
C GLU A 62 3.09 4.06 5.77
N LEU A 63 2.41 3.19 5.04
CA LEU A 63 1.74 2.05 5.65
C LEU A 63 2.74 1.06 6.26
N GLU A 64 3.91 0.92 5.64
CA GLU A 64 4.94 0.06 6.19
C GLU A 64 5.47 0.58 7.52
N ARG A 65 5.61 1.89 7.64
CA ARG A 65 6.01 2.47 8.92
C ARG A 65 4.95 2.23 9.98
N ARG A 66 3.69 2.36 9.61
CA ARG A 66 2.60 2.10 10.54
C ARG A 66 2.57 0.63 10.93
N ARG A 67 2.77 -0.26 9.95
CA ARG A 67 2.84 -1.69 10.21
C ARG A 67 3.92 -2.01 11.24
N ASP A 68 5.11 -1.45 11.03
CA ASP A 68 6.23 -1.72 11.91
C ASP A 68 5.95 -1.21 13.32
N HIS A 69 5.33 -0.05 13.42
CA HIS A 69 4.96 0.51 14.71
C HIS A 69 3.95 -0.39 15.44
N LEU A 70 2.97 -0.89 14.70
CA LEU A 70 1.99 -1.80 15.27
C LEU A 70 2.62 -3.11 15.74
N ARG A 71 3.56 -3.62 14.96
CA ARG A 71 4.28 -4.83 15.34
C ARG A 71 5.09 -4.61 16.62
N GLU A 72 5.69 -3.44 16.75
CA GLU A 72 6.41 -3.10 17.97
C GLU A 72 5.48 -3.06 19.16
N GLN A 73 4.31 -2.47 19.00
CA GLN A 73 3.34 -2.43 20.07
C GLN A 73 2.93 -3.82 20.52
N LEU A 74 2.70 -4.71 19.56
CA LEU A 74 2.30 -6.06 19.89
C LEU A 74 3.44 -6.87 20.49
N GLY A 75 4.65 -6.61 20.04
CA GLY A 75 5.81 -7.31 20.56
C GLY A 75 6.26 -6.83 21.93
N SER A 76 5.88 -5.62 22.29
CA SER A 76 6.27 -5.05 23.56
C SER A 76 5.39 -5.50 24.71
N SER A 77 4.27 -6.06 24.42
CA SER A 77 3.37 -6.50 25.48
C SER A 77 3.59 -7.95 25.89
#